data_7d03ffb8b291cb2be7bdf805428efb6d
#
_entry.id   7d03ffb8b291cb2be7bdf805428efb6d
#
_cell.length_a   1.000
_cell.length_b   1.000
_cell.length_c   1.000
_cell.angle_alpha   90.00
_cell.angle_beta   90.00
_cell.angle_gamma   90.00
#
_symmetry.space_group_name_H-M   'P 1'
#
loop_
_entity.id
_entity.type
_entity.pdbx_description
1 polymer ?
#
loop_
_entity_poly.entity_id
_entity_poly.type
_entity_poly.pdbx_seq_one_letter_code
_entity_poly.pdbx_strand_id
1 'polypeptide(L)'
;MTSQLFALCFNAIQPTRLAQFWSGILGWELTDDPSDGATLLPADDTGFRIRFLPTNEPKASQNLMHFDLTSSSLENQNQTVARALELGGQHADVGQGPDADHVVLADPEGNEFCVIEPGNNFLADCGFIGALACDGSQEVGYFWAKALDWPLVWDQDQETAIRSPHGGPKITWGGPPLMPKTGKNRLRFDLALPAHGDLPAEIDRLLSLGATRIDTAHTNEADHVMLADPDGNEFSVRPPHPSPPL
;
A
#
# COMPACT_ATOMS: atom_id res chain seq x y z
N MET A 1 7.13 -22.19 -0.31
CA MET A 1 6.64 -21.28 0.76
C MET A 1 6.46 -19.92 0.09
N THR A 2 5.30 -19.33 0.20
CA THR A 2 4.96 -18.05 -0.44
C THR A 2 5.57 -16.85 0.28
N SER A 3 5.93 -15.81 -0.45
CA SER A 3 6.30 -14.50 0.12
C SER A 3 5.16 -13.93 0.95
N GLN A 4 5.51 -13.10 1.92
CA GLN A 4 4.57 -12.35 2.75
C GLN A 4 4.66 -10.87 2.43
N LEU A 5 3.55 -10.15 2.54
CA LEU A 5 3.56 -8.69 2.49
C LEU A 5 4.31 -8.15 3.71
N PHE A 6 5.51 -7.63 3.48
CA PHE A 6 6.39 -7.16 4.54
C PHE A 6 6.21 -5.67 4.81
N ALA A 7 6.12 -4.88 3.75
CA ALA A 7 5.96 -3.44 3.85
C ALA A 7 5.16 -2.85 2.68
N LEU A 8 4.55 -1.70 2.95
CA LEU A 8 4.17 -0.73 1.94
C LEU A 8 5.26 0.34 1.89
N CYS A 9 5.88 0.54 0.73
CA CYS A 9 6.95 1.51 0.55
C CYS A 9 6.42 2.77 -0.13
N PHE A 10 6.70 3.94 0.46
CA PHE A 10 6.52 5.26 -0.16
C PHE A 10 7.86 5.78 -0.67
N ASN A 11 7.94 6.14 -1.93
CA ASN A 11 9.04 6.94 -2.45
C ASN A 11 8.79 8.41 -2.05
N ALA A 12 9.65 8.99 -1.21
CA ALA A 12 9.43 10.29 -0.57
C ALA A 12 10.59 11.26 -0.85
N ILE A 13 10.28 12.53 -1.12
CA ILE A 13 11.28 13.60 -1.22
C ILE A 13 11.83 13.94 0.17
N GLN A 14 10.97 13.89 1.18
CA GLN A 14 11.30 14.16 2.58
C GLN A 14 10.81 13.00 3.47
N PRO A 15 11.49 11.83 3.45
CA PRO A 15 11.02 10.60 4.10
C PRO A 15 10.62 10.79 5.57
N THR A 16 11.46 11.43 6.37
CA THR A 16 11.21 11.64 7.80
C THR A 16 9.99 12.52 8.03
N ARG A 17 9.78 13.59 7.25
CA ARG A 17 8.62 14.46 7.37
C ARG A 17 7.33 13.73 6.99
N LEU A 18 7.38 12.94 5.91
CA LEU A 18 6.23 12.16 5.48
C LEU A 18 5.90 11.06 6.49
N ALA A 19 6.91 10.40 7.06
CA ALA A 19 6.75 9.43 8.13
C ALA A 19 6.11 10.04 9.39
N GLN A 20 6.52 11.28 9.77
CA GLN A 20 5.91 12.00 10.90
C GLN A 20 4.41 12.29 10.67
N PHE A 21 4.03 12.69 9.45
CA PHE A 21 2.63 12.87 9.08
C PHE A 21 1.84 11.58 9.29
N TRP A 22 2.28 10.49 8.69
CA TRP A 22 1.59 9.20 8.76
C TRP A 22 1.62 8.59 10.17
N SER A 23 2.71 8.78 10.94
CA SER A 23 2.73 8.44 12.37
C SER A 23 1.66 9.19 13.16
N GLY A 24 1.47 10.48 12.87
CA GLY A 24 0.44 11.30 13.49
C GLY A 24 -0.98 10.92 13.11
N ILE A 25 -1.21 10.36 11.93
CA ILE A 25 -2.52 9.87 11.46
C ILE A 25 -2.80 8.47 12.03
N LEU A 26 -1.85 7.55 11.91
CA LEU A 26 -2.06 6.14 12.24
C LEU A 26 -1.83 5.83 13.74
N GLY A 27 -1.14 6.72 14.45
CA GLY A 27 -0.71 6.47 15.82
C GLY A 27 0.39 5.41 15.95
N TRP A 28 1.06 5.08 14.85
CA TRP A 28 2.10 4.06 14.80
C TRP A 28 3.47 4.62 15.22
N GLU A 29 4.29 3.77 15.79
CA GLU A 29 5.66 4.12 16.21
C GLU A 29 6.54 4.40 14.99
N LEU A 30 7.19 5.57 14.99
CA LEU A 30 8.20 5.92 14.00
C LEU A 30 9.57 5.45 14.49
N THR A 31 10.20 4.61 13.70
CA THR A 31 11.60 4.17 13.89
C THR A 31 12.45 4.71 12.75
N ASP A 32 13.69 5.03 13.05
CA ASP A 32 14.69 5.47 12.06
C ASP A 32 15.84 4.47 12.10
N ASP A 33 15.77 3.47 11.24
CA ASP A 33 16.79 2.43 11.12
C ASP A 33 17.72 2.80 9.95
N PRO A 34 19.05 2.86 10.18
CA PRO A 34 20.02 3.17 9.11
C PRO A 34 19.93 2.23 7.90
N SER A 35 19.45 1.00 8.10
CA SER A 35 19.27 0.00 7.04
C SER A 35 17.90 0.07 6.35
N ASP A 36 16.86 0.54 7.06
CA ASP A 36 15.45 0.49 6.62
C ASP A 36 14.86 1.90 6.38
N GLY A 37 15.59 2.96 6.73
CA GLY A 37 15.11 4.34 6.63
C GLY A 37 14.00 4.64 7.64
N ALA A 38 13.25 5.72 7.40
CA ALA A 38 12.10 6.06 8.22
C ALA A 38 10.99 5.01 8.04
N THR A 39 10.64 4.33 9.13
CA THR A 39 9.70 3.20 9.11
C THR A 39 8.66 3.35 10.20
N LEU A 40 7.40 3.12 9.87
CA LEU A 40 6.31 3.00 10.84
C LEU A 40 6.02 1.53 11.10
N LEU A 41 6.05 1.17 12.38
CA LEU A 41 5.70 -0.16 12.84
C LEU A 41 4.21 -0.21 13.24
N PRO A 42 3.43 -1.19 12.74
CA PRO A 42 2.01 -1.28 13.07
C PRO A 42 1.82 -1.52 14.57
N ALA A 43 0.85 -0.80 15.14
CA ALA A 43 0.41 -0.97 16.52
C ALA A 43 -0.89 -1.81 16.61
N ASP A 44 -1.33 -2.37 15.50
CA ASP A 44 -2.56 -3.11 15.31
C ASP A 44 -2.35 -4.37 14.43
N ASP A 45 -3.41 -4.99 13.96
CA ASP A 45 -3.40 -6.20 13.13
C ASP A 45 -3.18 -5.95 11.63
N THR A 46 -2.66 -4.78 11.25
CA THR A 46 -2.41 -4.43 9.83
C THR A 46 -1.49 -5.45 9.13
N GLY A 47 -0.52 -6.03 9.85
CA GLY A 47 0.29 -7.14 9.36
C GLY A 47 1.48 -6.75 8.48
N PHE A 48 1.67 -5.46 8.16
CA PHE A 48 2.82 -4.92 7.43
C PHE A 48 3.24 -3.56 7.98
N ARG A 49 4.47 -3.19 7.77
CA ARG A 49 5.02 -1.87 8.12
C ARG A 49 4.93 -0.89 6.96
N ILE A 50 5.11 0.41 7.21
CA ILE A 50 5.23 1.42 6.16
C ILE A 50 6.66 1.94 6.16
N ARG A 51 7.31 1.95 4.99
CA ARG A 51 8.68 2.43 4.79
C ARG A 51 8.68 3.66 3.90
N PHE A 52 9.45 4.67 4.26
CA PHE A 52 9.59 5.89 3.48
C PHE A 52 11.01 5.94 2.89
N LEU A 53 11.10 5.73 1.59
CA LEU A 53 12.36 5.60 0.87
C LEU A 53 12.69 6.90 0.14
N PRO A 54 13.94 7.37 0.21
CA PRO A 54 14.30 8.64 -0.42
C PRO A 54 14.22 8.55 -1.94
N THR A 55 13.65 9.59 -2.56
CA THR A 55 13.65 9.80 -4.00
C THR A 55 13.87 11.27 -4.32
N ASN A 56 14.42 11.56 -5.49
CA ASN A 56 14.50 12.92 -6.03
C ASN A 56 13.41 13.19 -7.09
N GLU A 57 12.56 12.20 -7.38
CA GLU A 57 11.52 12.32 -8.39
C GLU A 57 10.25 12.90 -7.74
N PRO A 58 9.76 14.08 -8.18
CA PRO A 58 8.49 14.61 -7.68
C PRO A 58 7.31 13.76 -8.15
N LYS A 59 6.19 13.82 -7.41
CA LYS A 59 4.94 13.20 -7.83
C LYS A 59 4.44 13.86 -9.13
N ALA A 60 4.19 13.05 -10.15
CA ALA A 60 3.84 13.53 -11.49
C ALA A 60 2.35 13.34 -11.84
N SER A 61 1.66 12.43 -11.17
CA SER A 61 0.26 12.07 -11.45
C SER A 61 -0.43 11.58 -10.19
N GLN A 62 -1.73 11.35 -10.25
CA GLN A 62 -2.47 10.64 -9.21
C GLN A 62 -1.84 9.27 -8.95
N ASN A 63 -1.80 8.86 -7.68
CA ASN A 63 -1.27 7.56 -7.31
C ASN A 63 -2.21 6.43 -7.75
N LEU A 64 -1.62 5.32 -8.20
CA LEU A 64 -2.37 4.10 -8.54
C LEU A 64 -2.73 3.26 -7.30
N MET A 65 -2.34 3.72 -6.11
CA MET A 65 -2.65 3.08 -4.83
C MET A 65 -2.79 4.16 -3.77
N HIS A 66 -3.79 4.01 -2.90
CA HIS A 66 -4.01 4.90 -1.76
C HIS A 66 -4.61 4.15 -0.57
N PHE A 67 -4.57 4.79 0.61
CA PHE A 67 -5.26 4.29 1.79
C PHE A 67 -6.72 4.71 1.80
N ASP A 68 -7.59 3.78 2.20
CA ASP A 68 -8.94 4.05 2.69
C ASP A 68 -8.93 3.89 4.20
N LEU A 69 -9.08 5.01 4.93
CA LEU A 69 -9.14 5.05 6.38
C LEU A 69 -10.60 4.98 6.84
N THR A 70 -10.94 4.03 7.70
CA THR A 70 -12.30 3.84 8.20
C THR A 70 -12.68 4.88 9.26
N SER A 71 -13.98 5.12 9.42
CA SER A 71 -14.52 5.97 10.45
C SER A 71 -15.62 5.27 11.24
N SER A 72 -15.60 5.39 12.55
CA SER A 72 -16.62 4.81 13.45
C SER A 72 -17.88 5.68 13.56
N SER A 73 -17.80 6.97 13.25
CA SER A 73 -18.87 7.95 13.25
C SER A 73 -18.51 9.15 12.38
N LEU A 74 -19.49 9.98 12.02
CA LEU A 74 -19.23 11.26 11.32
C LEU A 74 -18.32 12.19 12.13
N GLU A 75 -18.44 12.20 13.45
CA GLU A 75 -17.54 12.96 14.31
C GLU A 75 -16.11 12.43 14.21
N ASN A 76 -15.91 11.12 14.23
CA ASN A 76 -14.60 10.50 14.06
C ASN A 76 -14.01 10.79 12.67
N GLN A 77 -14.82 10.72 11.59
CA GLN A 77 -14.40 11.14 10.26
C GLN A 77 -13.89 12.58 10.25
N ASN A 78 -14.67 13.51 10.80
CA ASN A 78 -14.29 14.92 10.90
C ASN A 78 -13.01 15.13 11.72
N GLN A 79 -12.83 14.39 12.81
CA GLN A 79 -11.61 14.44 13.63
C GLN A 79 -10.39 13.95 12.86
N THR A 80 -10.51 12.87 12.09
CA THR A 80 -9.42 12.35 11.23
C THR A 80 -9.05 13.36 10.16
N VAL A 81 -10.04 13.98 9.49
CA VAL A 81 -9.83 15.04 8.51
C VAL A 81 -9.13 16.24 9.14
N ALA A 82 -9.64 16.75 10.27
CA ALA A 82 -9.03 17.89 10.97
C ALA A 82 -7.58 17.58 11.38
N ARG A 83 -7.32 16.38 11.91
CA ARG A 83 -5.98 15.93 12.27
C ARG A 83 -5.04 15.90 11.06
N ALA A 84 -5.50 15.42 9.91
CA ALA A 84 -4.70 15.40 8.68
C ALA A 84 -4.32 16.83 8.24
N LEU A 85 -5.27 17.77 8.28
CA LEU A 85 -5.02 19.16 7.93
C LEU A 85 -4.04 19.83 8.90
N GLU A 86 -4.18 19.59 10.22
CA GLU A 86 -3.24 20.07 11.24
C GLU A 86 -1.80 19.59 11.01
N LEU A 87 -1.63 18.36 10.52
CA LEU A 87 -0.33 17.75 10.23
C LEU A 87 0.26 18.19 8.88
N GLY A 88 -0.46 19.04 8.14
CA GLY A 88 0.00 19.59 6.87
C GLY A 88 -0.51 18.87 5.63
N GLY A 89 -1.49 17.99 5.77
CA GLY A 89 -2.28 17.48 4.65
C GLY A 89 -3.22 18.56 4.08
N GLN A 90 -3.85 18.26 2.97
CA GLN A 90 -4.79 19.17 2.30
C GLN A 90 -5.93 18.39 1.63
N HIS A 91 -7.05 19.04 1.40
CA HIS A 91 -8.10 18.46 0.56
C HIS A 91 -7.58 18.25 -0.87
N ALA A 92 -7.98 17.14 -1.47
CA ALA A 92 -7.66 16.83 -2.85
C ALA A 92 -8.94 16.60 -3.66
N ASP A 93 -8.92 17.03 -4.91
CA ASP A 93 -9.96 16.77 -5.89
C ASP A 93 -9.41 15.77 -6.91
N VAL A 94 -9.99 14.58 -6.91
CA VAL A 94 -9.66 13.48 -7.85
C VAL A 94 -10.82 13.17 -8.78
N GLY A 95 -11.81 14.10 -8.85
CA GLY A 95 -13.01 13.94 -9.64
C GLY A 95 -14.16 13.26 -8.88
N GLN A 96 -14.07 13.14 -7.54
CA GLN A 96 -15.18 12.69 -6.71
C GLN A 96 -16.35 13.66 -6.84
N GLY A 97 -17.56 13.12 -7.00
CA GLY A 97 -18.77 13.95 -7.13
C GLY A 97 -19.11 14.68 -5.83
N PRO A 98 -19.98 15.72 -5.90
CA PRO A 98 -20.39 16.50 -4.73
C PRO A 98 -21.16 15.68 -3.67
N ASP A 99 -21.68 14.53 -4.06
CA ASP A 99 -22.47 13.63 -3.21
C ASP A 99 -21.60 12.50 -2.61
N ALA A 100 -20.27 12.57 -2.73
CA ALA A 100 -19.38 11.59 -2.13
C ALA A 100 -19.39 11.71 -0.60
N ASP A 101 -19.67 10.63 0.10
CA ASP A 101 -19.70 10.57 1.56
C ASP A 101 -18.29 10.45 2.17
N HIS A 102 -17.30 9.97 1.38
CA HIS A 102 -15.90 9.94 1.77
C HIS A 102 -15.19 11.28 1.51
N VAL A 103 -14.17 11.56 2.26
CA VAL A 103 -13.34 12.78 2.11
C VAL A 103 -11.99 12.40 1.51
N VAL A 104 -11.64 13.02 0.37
CA VAL A 104 -10.33 12.83 -0.25
C VAL A 104 -9.35 13.89 0.23
N LEU A 105 -8.22 13.43 0.73
CA LEU A 105 -7.12 14.24 1.22
C LEU A 105 -5.82 13.87 0.50
N ALA A 106 -4.84 14.74 0.60
CA ALA A 106 -3.46 14.47 0.22
C ALA A 106 -2.52 14.73 1.40
N ASP A 107 -1.50 13.92 1.54
CA ASP A 107 -0.42 14.10 2.49
C ASP A 107 0.49 15.29 2.08
N PRO A 108 1.52 15.66 2.88
CA PRO A 108 2.39 16.80 2.57
C PRO A 108 3.19 16.69 1.26
N GLU A 109 3.25 15.49 0.65
CA GLU A 109 3.87 15.29 -0.66
C GLU A 109 2.86 15.06 -1.78
N GLY A 110 1.56 15.24 -1.48
CA GLY A 110 0.48 15.14 -2.44
C GLY A 110 0.02 13.70 -2.70
N ASN A 111 0.37 12.72 -1.85
CA ASN A 111 -0.17 11.37 -2.00
C ASN A 111 -1.61 11.33 -1.49
N GLU A 112 -2.53 10.96 -2.36
CA GLU A 112 -3.95 10.90 -2.07
C GLU A 112 -4.27 9.79 -1.06
N PHE A 113 -5.29 10.00 -0.23
CA PHE A 113 -5.92 9.00 0.62
C PHE A 113 -7.36 9.40 0.93
N CYS A 114 -8.20 8.43 1.28
CA CYS A 114 -9.59 8.66 1.60
C CYS A 114 -9.86 8.46 3.09
N VAL A 115 -10.74 9.29 3.65
CA VAL A 115 -11.37 9.06 4.96
C VAL A 115 -12.81 8.64 4.68
N ILE A 116 -13.07 7.36 4.86
CA ILE A 116 -14.33 6.72 4.48
C ILE A 116 -15.40 7.02 5.51
N GLU A 117 -16.63 7.20 5.05
CA GLU A 117 -17.81 7.43 5.87
C GLU A 117 -18.07 6.28 6.85
N PRO A 118 -18.71 6.54 7.99
CA PRO A 118 -19.12 5.49 8.92
C PRO A 118 -20.22 4.62 8.32
N GLY A 119 -20.21 3.34 8.68
CA GLY A 119 -21.22 2.39 8.23
C GLY A 119 -20.95 1.79 6.85
N ASN A 120 -19.77 1.99 6.30
CA ASN A 120 -19.34 1.31 5.07
C ASN A 120 -19.27 -0.21 5.33
N ASN A 121 -20.20 -0.96 4.70
CA ASN A 121 -20.32 -2.41 4.93
C ASN A 121 -19.15 -3.21 4.35
N PHE A 122 -18.53 -2.71 3.29
CA PHE A 122 -17.40 -3.40 2.68
C PHE A 122 -16.17 -3.41 3.59
N LEU A 123 -15.98 -2.35 4.40
CA LEU A 123 -14.85 -2.19 5.31
C LEU A 123 -15.20 -2.47 6.78
N ALA A 124 -16.42 -2.92 7.09
CA ALA A 124 -16.97 -3.01 8.44
C ALA A 124 -16.15 -3.88 9.41
N ASP A 125 -15.43 -4.88 8.89
CA ASP A 125 -14.62 -5.82 9.66
C ASP A 125 -13.10 -5.52 9.60
N CYS A 126 -12.74 -4.34 9.05
CA CYS A 126 -11.35 -3.88 8.98
C CYS A 126 -11.01 -2.93 10.14
N GLY A 127 -9.70 -2.78 10.40
CA GLY A 127 -9.17 -1.80 11.34
C GLY A 127 -9.20 -0.37 10.77
N PHE A 128 -8.40 0.54 11.36
CA PHE A 128 -8.37 1.94 10.93
C PHE A 128 -7.89 2.09 9.47
N ILE A 129 -6.88 1.33 9.04
CA ILE A 129 -6.63 1.14 7.61
C ILE A 129 -7.65 0.09 7.12
N GLY A 130 -8.69 0.55 6.43
CA GLY A 130 -9.73 -0.31 5.88
C GLY A 130 -9.28 -1.04 4.64
N ALA A 131 -8.67 -0.31 3.70
CA ALA A 131 -8.13 -0.88 2.48
C ALA A 131 -6.87 -0.16 1.99
N LEU A 132 -6.12 -0.88 1.15
CA LEU A 132 -5.22 -0.36 0.14
C LEU A 132 -6.00 -0.43 -1.19
N ALA A 133 -6.57 0.70 -1.60
CA ALA A 133 -7.32 0.80 -2.84
C ALA A 133 -6.34 1.03 -4.00
N CYS A 134 -6.33 0.09 -4.94
CA CYS A 134 -5.44 0.09 -6.09
C CYS A 134 -6.24 0.27 -7.37
N ASP A 135 -5.69 1.03 -8.31
CA ASP A 135 -6.10 0.98 -9.70
C ASP A 135 -5.51 -0.29 -10.32
N GLY A 136 -6.34 -1.08 -10.99
CA GLY A 136 -5.87 -2.32 -11.59
C GLY A 136 -7.00 -3.21 -12.09
N SER A 137 -6.62 -4.15 -12.95
CA SER A 137 -7.53 -5.11 -13.56
C SER A 137 -7.96 -6.22 -12.59
N GLN A 138 -9.00 -6.95 -12.95
CA GLN A 138 -9.43 -8.16 -12.23
C GLN A 138 -8.31 -9.21 -12.21
N GLU A 139 -7.57 -9.35 -13.31
CA GLU A 139 -6.46 -10.28 -13.44
C GLU A 139 -5.33 -9.99 -12.45
N VAL A 140 -5.06 -8.72 -12.16
CA VAL A 140 -4.02 -8.37 -11.18
C VAL A 140 -4.45 -8.74 -9.76
N GLY A 141 -5.75 -8.68 -9.44
CA GLY A 141 -6.27 -9.18 -8.17
C GLY A 141 -6.09 -10.70 -8.03
N TYR A 142 -6.31 -11.46 -9.11
CA TYR A 142 -6.05 -12.91 -9.13
C TYR A 142 -4.56 -13.24 -9.00
N PHE A 143 -3.68 -12.41 -9.62
CA PHE A 143 -2.24 -12.53 -9.44
C PHE A 143 -1.87 -12.36 -7.95
N TRP A 144 -2.32 -11.28 -7.31
CA TRP A 144 -1.98 -11.00 -5.92
C TRP A 144 -2.58 -12.01 -4.94
N ALA A 145 -3.78 -12.53 -5.20
CA ALA A 145 -4.37 -13.63 -4.41
C ALA A 145 -3.45 -14.85 -4.38
N LYS A 146 -2.88 -15.22 -5.54
CA LYS A 146 -1.95 -16.36 -5.65
C LYS A 146 -0.55 -16.01 -5.15
N ALA A 147 -0.08 -14.78 -5.38
CA ALA A 147 1.25 -14.33 -4.96
C ALA A 147 1.40 -14.36 -3.45
N LEU A 148 0.39 -13.89 -2.70
CA LEU A 148 0.37 -13.84 -1.24
C LEU A 148 -0.28 -15.06 -0.58
N ASP A 149 -0.94 -15.94 -1.37
CA ASP A 149 -1.79 -17.03 -0.87
C ASP A 149 -2.92 -16.50 0.04
N TRP A 150 -3.52 -15.37 -0.37
CA TRP A 150 -4.64 -14.76 0.33
C TRP A 150 -5.96 -15.01 -0.40
N PRO A 151 -7.06 -15.30 0.33
CA PRO A 151 -8.35 -15.51 -0.28
C PRO A 151 -8.89 -14.24 -0.94
N LEU A 152 -9.58 -14.42 -2.08
CA LEU A 152 -10.47 -13.40 -2.61
C LEU A 152 -11.66 -13.25 -1.64
N VAL A 153 -11.92 -12.02 -1.22
CA VAL A 153 -13.07 -11.65 -0.36
C VAL A 153 -14.11 -10.84 -1.14
N TRP A 154 -13.77 -10.43 -2.36
CA TRP A 154 -14.66 -9.80 -3.34
C TRP A 154 -14.20 -10.16 -4.75
N ASP A 155 -15.15 -10.49 -5.63
CA ASP A 155 -14.89 -10.81 -7.04
C ASP A 155 -16.18 -10.61 -7.82
N GLN A 156 -16.49 -9.35 -8.19
CA GLN A 156 -17.72 -8.96 -8.89
C GLN A 156 -17.45 -7.73 -9.77
N ASP A 157 -18.15 -7.62 -10.88
CA ASP A 157 -18.16 -6.46 -11.78
C ASP A 157 -16.76 -6.02 -12.25
N GLN A 158 -15.85 -6.98 -12.42
CA GLN A 158 -14.43 -6.79 -12.75
C GLN A 158 -13.59 -6.17 -11.62
N GLU A 159 -14.16 -5.99 -10.43
CA GLU A 159 -13.46 -5.58 -9.23
C GLU A 159 -13.05 -6.80 -8.41
N THR A 160 -11.93 -6.70 -7.73
CA THR A 160 -11.45 -7.75 -6.83
C THR A 160 -10.96 -7.19 -5.51
N ALA A 161 -11.06 -8.00 -4.46
CA ALA A 161 -10.38 -7.73 -3.21
C ALA A 161 -9.83 -9.01 -2.59
N ILE A 162 -8.66 -8.91 -2.01
CA ILE A 162 -8.07 -9.96 -1.17
C ILE A 162 -7.91 -9.46 0.26
N ARG A 163 -7.81 -10.39 1.20
CA ARG A 163 -7.50 -10.07 2.60
C ARG A 163 -6.68 -11.17 3.22
N SER A 164 -5.74 -10.80 4.07
CA SER A 164 -4.97 -11.77 4.85
C SER A 164 -5.91 -12.64 5.71
N PRO A 165 -5.67 -13.97 5.79
CA PRO A 165 -6.42 -14.84 6.69
C PRO A 165 -6.19 -14.50 8.18
N HIS A 166 -5.18 -13.68 8.48
CA HIS A 166 -4.87 -13.20 9.83
C HIS A 166 -5.53 -11.86 10.19
N GLY A 167 -6.34 -11.27 9.30
CA GLY A 167 -6.97 -9.96 9.50
C GLY A 167 -6.25 -8.83 8.76
N GLY A 168 -6.36 -7.61 9.28
CA GLY A 168 -5.81 -6.41 8.67
C GLY A 168 -6.67 -5.82 7.54
N PRO A 169 -6.13 -4.88 6.73
CA PRO A 169 -6.85 -4.24 5.65
C PRO A 169 -7.11 -5.18 4.48
N LYS A 170 -8.08 -4.81 3.65
CA LYS A 170 -8.25 -5.37 2.31
C LYS A 170 -7.25 -4.75 1.35
N ILE A 171 -6.87 -5.48 0.30
CA ILE A 171 -6.24 -4.91 -0.89
C ILE A 171 -7.24 -5.06 -2.02
N THR A 172 -7.58 -3.96 -2.67
CA THR A 172 -8.66 -3.91 -3.66
C THR A 172 -8.16 -3.42 -5.01
N TRP A 173 -8.77 -3.90 -6.08
CA TRP A 173 -8.54 -3.42 -7.45
C TRP A 173 -9.90 -3.07 -8.08
N GLY A 174 -10.03 -1.80 -8.52
CA GLY A 174 -11.30 -1.21 -8.92
C GLY A 174 -11.78 -1.56 -10.33
N GLY A 175 -11.02 -2.36 -11.07
CA GLY A 175 -11.38 -2.69 -12.46
C GLY A 175 -11.30 -1.50 -13.43
N PRO A 176 -11.71 -1.72 -14.70
CA PRO A 176 -11.67 -0.68 -15.73
C PRO A 176 -12.74 0.43 -15.50
N PRO A 177 -12.47 1.67 -15.95
CA PRO A 177 -11.33 2.08 -16.77
C PRO A 177 -10.06 2.29 -15.94
N LEU A 178 -8.94 1.72 -16.38
CA LEU A 178 -7.67 1.86 -15.69
C LEU A 178 -7.05 3.23 -15.95
N MET A 179 -6.42 3.80 -14.92
CA MET A 179 -5.64 5.02 -15.08
C MET A 179 -4.36 4.76 -15.87
N PRO A 180 -3.93 5.68 -16.75
CA PRO A 180 -2.67 5.53 -17.45
C PRO A 180 -1.49 5.60 -16.46
N LYS A 181 -0.63 4.58 -16.47
CA LYS A 181 0.59 4.60 -15.70
C LYS A 181 1.59 5.61 -16.29
N THR A 182 1.94 6.62 -15.49
CA THR A 182 2.90 7.66 -15.87
C THR A 182 4.09 7.66 -14.91
N GLY A 183 5.23 7.12 -15.36
CA GLY A 183 6.44 7.05 -14.53
C GLY A 183 6.43 5.93 -13.50
N LYS A 184 7.25 6.06 -12.47
CA LYS A 184 7.35 5.12 -11.36
C LYS A 184 6.23 5.32 -10.36
N ASN A 185 5.75 4.23 -9.78
CA ASN A 185 4.77 4.30 -8.72
C ASN A 185 5.37 4.95 -7.46
N ARG A 186 4.60 5.82 -6.81
CA ARG A 186 4.97 6.42 -5.51
C ARG A 186 4.87 5.39 -4.38
N LEU A 187 3.89 4.51 -4.48
CA LEU A 187 3.66 3.43 -3.53
C LEU A 187 3.92 2.08 -4.21
N ARG A 188 4.54 1.16 -3.48
CA ARG A 188 4.74 -0.21 -3.95
C ARG A 188 4.72 -1.21 -2.79
N PHE A 189 4.35 -2.44 -3.08
CA PHE A 189 4.48 -3.54 -2.15
C PHE A 189 5.94 -4.01 -2.06
N ASP A 190 6.37 -4.34 -0.85
CA ASP A 190 7.64 -4.98 -0.56
C ASP A 190 7.35 -6.33 0.09
N LEU A 191 7.70 -7.41 -0.60
CA LEU A 191 7.50 -8.78 -0.14
C LEU A 191 8.78 -9.30 0.53
N ALA A 192 8.62 -10.11 1.56
CA ALA A 192 9.74 -10.82 2.17
C ALA A 192 9.49 -12.33 2.17
N LEU A 193 10.55 -13.10 2.00
CA LEU A 193 10.49 -14.53 2.15
C LEU A 193 10.50 -14.92 3.64
N PRO A 194 9.86 -16.04 4.01
CA PRO A 194 10.02 -16.64 5.33
C PRO A 194 11.47 -17.10 5.55
N ALA A 195 11.86 -17.31 6.80
CA ALA A 195 13.25 -17.55 7.24
C ALA A 195 14.05 -18.62 6.45
N HIS A 196 13.39 -19.56 5.80
CA HIS A 196 14.02 -20.62 4.99
C HIS A 196 13.59 -20.56 3.53
N GLY A 197 13.13 -19.40 3.06
CA GLY A 197 12.68 -19.20 1.69
C GLY A 197 13.85 -19.20 0.70
N ASP A 198 13.61 -19.75 -0.48
CA ASP A 198 14.54 -19.74 -1.63
C ASP A 198 14.13 -18.60 -2.56
N LEU A 199 14.92 -17.53 -2.60
CA LEU A 199 14.60 -16.35 -3.40
C LEU A 199 14.54 -16.65 -4.91
N PRO A 200 15.48 -17.36 -5.52
CA PRO A 200 15.36 -17.76 -6.92
C PRO A 200 14.09 -18.54 -7.24
N ALA A 201 13.74 -19.53 -6.43
CA ALA A 201 12.52 -20.33 -6.63
C ALA A 201 11.24 -19.50 -6.48
N GLU A 202 11.21 -18.55 -5.55
CA GLU A 202 10.08 -17.64 -5.38
C GLU A 202 9.93 -16.66 -6.56
N ILE A 203 11.04 -16.12 -7.04
CA ILE A 203 11.02 -15.27 -8.24
C ILE A 203 10.49 -16.06 -9.44
N ASP A 204 10.95 -17.30 -9.67
CA ASP A 204 10.46 -18.13 -10.75
C ASP A 204 8.95 -18.44 -10.60
N ARG A 205 8.48 -18.64 -9.38
CA ARG A 205 7.04 -18.80 -9.07
C ARG A 205 6.25 -17.54 -9.45
N LEU A 206 6.68 -16.35 -9.01
CA LEU A 206 6.00 -15.09 -9.32
C LEU A 206 5.98 -14.80 -10.82
N LEU A 207 7.08 -15.07 -11.52
CA LEU A 207 7.14 -14.98 -12.99
C LEU A 207 6.14 -15.95 -13.65
N SER A 208 6.00 -17.17 -13.14
CA SER A 208 5.03 -18.14 -13.65
C SER A 208 3.57 -17.72 -13.44
N LEU A 209 3.30 -16.87 -12.43
CA LEU A 209 2.00 -16.28 -12.18
C LEU A 209 1.68 -15.06 -13.04
N GLY A 210 2.65 -14.52 -13.78
CA GLY A 210 2.46 -13.39 -14.69
C GLY A 210 3.26 -12.13 -14.34
N ALA A 211 4.09 -12.15 -13.29
CA ALA A 211 5.01 -11.05 -13.03
C ALA A 211 6.08 -10.95 -14.12
N THR A 212 6.66 -9.76 -14.27
CA THR A 212 7.79 -9.52 -15.17
C THR A 212 8.97 -8.93 -14.41
N ARG A 213 10.21 -9.21 -14.87
CA ARG A 213 11.41 -8.60 -14.25
C ARG A 213 11.55 -7.16 -14.69
N ILE A 214 11.92 -6.32 -13.72
CA ILE A 214 12.37 -4.95 -14.00
C ILE A 214 13.89 -4.92 -13.95
N ASP A 215 14.51 -4.41 -15.01
CA ASP A 215 15.97 -4.23 -15.05
C ASP A 215 16.34 -3.03 -14.15
N THR A 216 17.01 -3.33 -13.04
CA THR A 216 17.38 -2.33 -12.01
C THR A 216 18.85 -1.92 -12.09
N ALA A 217 19.43 -1.84 -13.28
CA ALA A 217 20.85 -1.49 -13.46
C ALA A 217 21.32 -0.24 -12.70
N HIS A 218 20.44 0.50 -12.01
CA HIS A 218 20.68 1.76 -11.30
C HIS A 218 20.05 1.90 -9.91
N THR A 219 19.53 0.83 -9.30
CA THR A 219 19.02 0.93 -7.92
C THR A 219 20.08 0.47 -6.93
N ASN A 220 20.34 1.31 -5.91
CA ASN A 220 21.25 0.99 -4.79
C ASN A 220 20.72 -0.08 -3.82
N GLU A 221 19.60 -0.72 -4.14
CA GLU A 221 18.99 -1.76 -3.33
C GLU A 221 19.55 -3.14 -3.73
N ALA A 222 20.79 -3.41 -3.32
CA ALA A 222 21.56 -4.61 -3.71
C ALA A 222 20.90 -5.94 -3.28
N ASP A 223 19.94 -5.91 -2.35
CA ASP A 223 19.35 -7.11 -1.74
C ASP A 223 17.91 -7.40 -2.18
N HIS A 224 17.33 -6.60 -3.09
CA HIS A 224 15.96 -6.78 -3.56
C HIS A 224 15.88 -7.10 -5.05
N VAL A 225 14.94 -7.96 -5.41
CA VAL A 225 14.57 -8.18 -6.82
C VAL A 225 13.33 -7.36 -7.13
N MET A 226 13.44 -6.47 -8.11
CA MET A 226 12.30 -5.68 -8.58
C MET A 226 11.54 -6.43 -9.67
N LEU A 227 10.24 -6.52 -9.49
CA LEU A 227 9.29 -7.11 -10.43
C LEU A 227 8.17 -6.12 -10.73
N ALA A 228 7.44 -6.37 -11.81
CA ALA A 228 6.15 -5.74 -12.07
C ALA A 228 5.06 -6.82 -12.09
N ASP A 229 3.88 -6.47 -11.57
CA ASP A 229 2.69 -7.30 -11.67
C ASP A 229 2.11 -7.29 -13.11
N PRO A 230 1.04 -8.05 -13.41
CA PRO A 230 0.47 -8.09 -14.76
C PRO A 230 0.04 -6.74 -15.33
N ASP A 231 -0.32 -5.75 -14.48
CA ASP A 231 -0.67 -4.39 -14.91
C ASP A 231 0.56 -3.46 -14.97
N GLY A 232 1.75 -4.00 -14.70
CA GLY A 232 3.01 -3.26 -14.77
C GLY A 232 3.34 -2.44 -13.51
N ASN A 233 2.65 -2.66 -12.38
CA ASN A 233 2.98 -1.98 -11.13
C ASN A 233 4.17 -2.62 -10.44
N GLU A 234 5.15 -1.79 -10.07
CA GLU A 234 6.38 -2.25 -9.46
C GLU A 234 6.14 -2.79 -8.04
N PHE A 235 6.81 -3.88 -7.73
CA PHE A 235 6.94 -4.40 -6.37
C PHE A 235 8.34 -5.01 -6.16
N SER A 236 8.74 -5.14 -4.90
CA SER A 236 10.04 -5.72 -4.55
C SER A 236 9.89 -7.04 -3.80
N VAL A 237 10.86 -7.92 -3.99
CA VAL A 237 10.97 -9.19 -3.26
C VAL A 237 12.34 -9.24 -2.62
N ARG A 238 12.38 -9.37 -1.29
CA ARG A 238 13.63 -9.44 -0.52
C ARG A 238 13.89 -10.86 0.00
N PRO A 239 15.16 -11.21 0.22
CA PRO A 239 15.52 -12.44 0.89
C PRO A 239 14.91 -12.50 2.30
N PRO A 240 14.98 -13.68 2.97
CA PRO A 240 14.50 -13.80 4.33
C PRO A 240 15.06 -12.72 5.25
N HIS A 241 14.17 -11.97 5.87
CA HIS A 241 14.53 -11.04 6.93
C HIS A 241 14.27 -11.73 8.27
N PRO A 242 15.19 -11.70 9.23
CA PRO A 242 14.86 -12.16 10.56
C PRO A 242 13.71 -11.31 11.08
N SER A 243 12.53 -11.89 11.18
CA SER A 243 11.38 -11.24 11.82
C SER A 243 11.82 -10.84 13.23
N PRO A 244 11.53 -9.63 13.70
CA PRO A 244 11.62 -9.38 15.14
C PRO A 244 10.73 -10.43 15.84
N PRO A 245 11.13 -10.97 16.98
CA PRO A 245 10.27 -11.85 17.75
C PRO A 245 8.94 -11.12 18.03
N LEU A 246 7.84 -11.82 17.75
CA LEU A 246 6.47 -11.40 18.09
C LEU A 246 6.36 -11.24 19.61
#